data_370ae6fd4f60b4c8913beaf8d9f4e5d2
#
_entry.id   370ae6fd4f60b4c8913beaf8d9f4e5d2
#
_cell.length_a   1.000
_cell.length_b   1.000
_cell.length_c   1.000
_cell.angle_alpha   90.00
_cell.angle_beta   90.00
_cell.angle_gamma   90.00
#
_symmetry.space_group_name_H-M   'P 1'
#
loop_
_entity.id
_entity.type
_entity.pdbx_description
1 polymer ?
#
loop_
_entity_poly.entity_id
_entity_poly.type
_entity_poly.pdbx_seq_one_letter_code
_entity_poly.pdbx_strand_id
1 'polypeptide(L)'
;LYARAAEAFHEGAISDDILEFVAEKTASPPINGDIRFGLDVLLYAGTIAESSGRRHVGLEDVRKVIAGLGAVVESQWIEELKVDEVIALKALTRLLKYSGKPTASLEDIRRMCDVVAEEMGVYKLSNLRKVLQSLEMLGVIYRDGSGGLGVRDIDLASLERYLERFV
;
A
#
# COMPACT_ATOMS: atom_id res chain seq x y z
N LEU A 1 -16.19 -10.69 -11.04
CA LEU A 1 -16.68 -10.72 -9.65
C LEU A 1 -18.12 -11.18 -9.53
N TYR A 2 -19.08 -10.60 -10.27
CA TYR A 2 -20.52 -10.91 -10.18
C TYR A 2 -20.83 -12.40 -10.31
N ALA A 3 -20.31 -13.07 -11.37
CA ALA A 3 -20.55 -14.49 -11.57
C ALA A 3 -20.08 -15.36 -10.39
N ARG A 4 -18.92 -15.02 -9.82
CA ARG A 4 -18.37 -15.74 -8.67
C ARG A 4 -19.11 -15.44 -7.37
N ALA A 5 -19.58 -14.19 -7.20
CA ALA A 5 -20.41 -13.84 -6.06
C ALA A 5 -21.75 -14.58 -6.09
N ALA A 6 -22.39 -14.69 -7.26
CA ALA A 6 -23.62 -15.44 -7.44
C ALA A 6 -23.48 -16.96 -7.16
N GLU A 7 -22.28 -17.52 -7.39
CA GLU A 7 -22.00 -18.92 -7.05
C GLU A 7 -21.72 -19.14 -5.55
N ALA A 8 -21.13 -18.15 -4.87
CA ALA A 8 -20.59 -18.30 -3.51
C ALA A 8 -21.53 -17.79 -2.41
N PHE A 9 -22.38 -16.80 -2.72
CA PHE A 9 -23.27 -16.18 -1.75
C PHE A 9 -24.71 -16.63 -1.97
N HIS A 10 -25.45 -16.74 -0.88
CA HIS A 10 -26.90 -16.92 -0.96
C HIS A 10 -27.54 -15.66 -1.59
N GLU A 11 -28.68 -15.86 -2.23
CA GLU A 11 -29.44 -14.77 -2.84
C GLU A 11 -29.72 -13.66 -1.81
N GLY A 12 -29.39 -12.42 -2.16
CA GLY A 12 -29.55 -11.25 -1.31
C GLY A 12 -28.51 -11.09 -0.19
N ALA A 13 -27.51 -12.01 -0.05
CA ALA A 13 -26.48 -11.88 0.97
C ALA A 13 -25.46 -10.77 0.68
N ILE A 14 -25.34 -10.37 -0.57
CA ILE A 14 -24.50 -9.24 -0.99
C ILE A 14 -25.27 -8.41 -2.02
N SER A 15 -25.25 -7.08 -1.89
CA SER A 15 -25.91 -6.17 -2.84
C SER A 15 -25.03 -5.87 -4.04
N ASP A 16 -25.67 -5.48 -5.15
CA ASP A 16 -24.97 -5.06 -6.37
C ASP A 16 -24.07 -3.84 -6.13
N ASP A 17 -24.49 -2.89 -5.29
CA ASP A 17 -23.71 -1.71 -4.92
C ASP A 17 -22.37 -2.11 -4.25
N ILE A 18 -22.38 -3.14 -3.41
CA ILE A 18 -21.17 -3.66 -2.75
C ILE A 18 -20.27 -4.36 -3.77
N LEU A 19 -20.85 -5.14 -4.69
CA LEU A 19 -20.10 -5.80 -5.75
C LEU A 19 -19.45 -4.78 -6.68
N GLU A 20 -20.16 -3.71 -7.02
CA GLU A 20 -19.64 -2.61 -7.84
C GLU A 20 -18.47 -1.90 -7.12
N PHE A 21 -18.65 -1.58 -5.84
CA PHE A 21 -17.59 -0.98 -5.01
C PHE A 21 -16.32 -1.85 -4.96
N VAL A 22 -16.47 -3.18 -4.77
CA VAL A 22 -15.32 -4.11 -4.79
C VAL A 22 -14.70 -4.18 -6.18
N ALA A 23 -15.51 -4.17 -7.25
CA ALA A 23 -15.03 -4.20 -8.62
C ALA A 23 -14.22 -2.92 -8.97
N GLU A 24 -14.71 -1.74 -8.58
CA GLU A 24 -14.00 -0.47 -8.76
C GLU A 24 -12.65 -0.47 -8.03
N LYS A 25 -12.64 -0.91 -6.77
CA LYS A 25 -11.41 -1.01 -5.98
C LYS A 25 -10.41 -2.01 -6.60
N THR A 26 -10.91 -3.14 -7.10
CA THR A 26 -10.09 -4.14 -7.79
C THR A 26 -9.49 -3.59 -9.09
N ALA A 27 -10.26 -2.80 -9.85
CA ALA A 27 -9.81 -2.21 -11.11
C ALA A 27 -8.82 -1.05 -10.94
N SER A 28 -8.89 -0.38 -9.77
CA SER A 28 -8.10 0.84 -9.49
C SER A 28 -6.67 0.52 -9.05
N PRO A 29 -5.69 1.44 -9.26
CA PRO A 29 -4.37 1.32 -8.64
C PRO A 29 -4.48 1.29 -7.09
N PRO A 30 -3.60 0.56 -6.41
CA PRO A 30 -2.47 -0.23 -6.91
C PRO A 30 -2.84 -1.64 -7.39
N ILE A 31 -4.09 -2.07 -7.25
CA ILE A 31 -4.55 -3.45 -7.51
C ILE A 31 -4.56 -3.77 -9.02
N ASN A 32 -4.89 -2.77 -9.87
CA ASN A 32 -4.80 -2.83 -11.33
C ASN A 32 -5.50 -4.04 -11.98
N GLY A 33 -6.64 -4.46 -11.44
CA GLY A 33 -7.44 -5.52 -12.02
C GLY A 33 -7.11 -6.94 -11.51
N ASP A 34 -6.32 -7.08 -10.45
CA ASP A 34 -6.09 -8.41 -9.85
C ASP A 34 -7.38 -8.96 -9.25
N ILE A 35 -7.98 -9.89 -10.00
CA ILE A 35 -9.25 -10.53 -9.64
C ILE A 35 -9.15 -11.30 -8.32
N ARG A 36 -7.98 -11.80 -7.94
CA ARG A 36 -7.78 -12.54 -6.68
C ARG A 36 -8.03 -11.63 -5.50
N PHE A 37 -7.51 -10.38 -5.55
CA PHE A 37 -7.81 -9.40 -4.53
C PHE A 37 -9.32 -9.20 -4.33
N GLY A 38 -10.07 -9.00 -5.41
CA GLY A 38 -11.53 -8.84 -5.33
C GLY A 38 -12.24 -10.07 -4.75
N LEU A 39 -11.78 -11.28 -5.09
CA LEU A 39 -12.33 -12.53 -4.54
C LEU A 39 -12.00 -12.69 -3.05
N ASP A 40 -10.80 -12.35 -2.63
CA ASP A 40 -10.38 -12.38 -1.23
C ASP A 40 -11.18 -11.37 -0.40
N VAL A 41 -11.40 -10.17 -0.93
CA VAL A 41 -12.28 -9.17 -0.28
C VAL A 41 -13.67 -9.74 -0.03
N LEU A 42 -14.28 -10.35 -1.04
CA LEU A 42 -15.62 -10.95 -0.90
C LEU A 42 -15.62 -12.10 0.12
N LEU A 43 -14.64 -13.00 0.06
CA LEU A 43 -14.50 -14.13 0.97
C LEU A 43 -14.40 -13.68 2.43
N TYR A 44 -13.47 -12.77 2.72
CA TYR A 44 -13.25 -12.30 4.09
C TYR A 44 -14.41 -11.43 4.61
N ALA A 45 -15.01 -10.60 3.75
CA ALA A 45 -16.19 -9.83 4.15
C ALA A 45 -17.40 -10.73 4.48
N GLY A 46 -17.59 -11.79 3.69
CA GLY A 46 -18.59 -12.84 4.00
C GLY A 46 -18.31 -13.52 5.32
N THR A 47 -17.06 -13.91 5.58
CA THR A 47 -16.65 -14.54 6.85
C THR A 47 -16.87 -13.61 8.05
N ILE A 48 -16.61 -12.30 7.93
CA ILE A 48 -16.89 -11.32 8.98
C ILE A 48 -18.38 -11.23 9.26
N ALA A 49 -19.20 -11.14 8.22
CA ALA A 49 -20.65 -11.09 8.38
C ALA A 49 -21.20 -12.35 9.07
N GLU A 50 -20.77 -13.53 8.62
CA GLU A 50 -21.18 -14.83 9.19
C GLU A 50 -20.75 -14.97 10.65
N SER A 51 -19.47 -14.67 10.98
CA SER A 51 -18.96 -14.72 12.34
C SER A 51 -19.68 -13.75 13.30
N SER A 52 -20.24 -12.68 12.75
CA SER A 52 -21.06 -11.70 13.48
C SER A 52 -22.55 -12.09 13.54
N GLY A 53 -22.94 -13.27 13.08
CA GLY A 53 -24.32 -13.76 13.05
C GLY A 53 -25.22 -13.01 12.05
N ARG A 54 -24.65 -12.28 11.09
CA ARG A 54 -25.40 -11.54 10.07
C ARG A 54 -25.57 -12.37 8.80
N ARG A 55 -26.68 -12.18 8.13
CA ARG A 55 -26.98 -12.84 6.85
C ARG A 55 -26.61 -12.02 5.63
N HIS A 56 -26.16 -10.78 5.84
CA HIS A 56 -25.81 -9.84 4.78
C HIS A 56 -24.41 -9.28 5.03
N VAL A 57 -23.65 -9.17 3.96
CA VAL A 57 -22.37 -8.45 3.94
C VAL A 57 -22.67 -6.96 3.94
N GLY A 58 -22.08 -6.23 4.88
CA GLY A 58 -22.17 -4.78 4.94
C GLY A 58 -20.97 -4.11 4.29
N LEU A 59 -21.14 -2.86 3.85
CA LEU A 59 -20.05 -2.07 3.26
C LEU A 59 -18.87 -1.91 4.24
N GLU A 60 -19.15 -1.83 5.55
CA GLU A 60 -18.10 -1.75 6.58
C GLU A 60 -17.28 -3.04 6.70
N ASP A 61 -17.86 -4.21 6.42
CA ASP A 61 -17.08 -5.46 6.38
C ASP A 61 -16.09 -5.44 5.23
N VAL A 62 -16.55 -4.98 4.07
CA VAL A 62 -15.70 -4.81 2.88
C VAL A 62 -14.59 -3.80 3.13
N ARG A 63 -14.91 -2.64 3.74
CA ARG A 63 -13.90 -1.61 4.07
C ARG A 63 -12.83 -2.13 5.03
N LYS A 64 -13.23 -2.87 6.07
CA LYS A 64 -12.30 -3.49 7.03
C LYS A 64 -11.37 -4.47 6.34
N VAL A 65 -11.90 -5.29 5.43
CA VAL A 65 -11.10 -6.26 4.68
C VAL A 65 -10.14 -5.56 3.74
N ILE A 66 -10.61 -4.58 2.98
CA ILE A 66 -9.73 -3.81 2.06
C ILE A 66 -8.60 -3.15 2.83
N ALA A 67 -8.88 -2.54 3.98
CA ALA A 67 -7.86 -1.94 4.83
C ALA A 67 -6.87 -3.00 5.35
N GLY A 68 -7.35 -4.19 5.73
CA GLY A 68 -6.51 -5.30 6.20
C GLY A 68 -5.68 -5.93 5.07
N LEU A 69 -6.28 -6.18 3.91
CA LEU A 69 -5.59 -6.73 2.73
C LEU A 69 -4.63 -5.70 2.12
N GLY A 70 -5.00 -4.41 2.14
CA GLY A 70 -4.10 -3.32 1.74
C GLY A 70 -2.84 -3.34 2.59
N ALA A 71 -2.96 -3.45 3.91
CA ALA A 71 -1.82 -3.58 4.81
C ALA A 71 -1.00 -4.86 4.57
N VAL A 72 -1.62 -5.96 4.15
CA VAL A 72 -0.92 -7.22 3.81
C VAL A 72 -0.22 -7.11 2.45
N VAL A 73 -0.88 -6.54 1.45
CA VAL A 73 -0.27 -6.28 0.13
C VAL A 73 0.88 -5.28 0.28
N GLU A 74 0.71 -4.26 1.10
CA GLU A 74 1.76 -3.30 1.44
C GLU A 74 2.95 -3.97 2.16
N SER A 75 2.73 -5.00 2.98
CA SER A 75 3.82 -5.70 3.66
C SER A 75 4.61 -6.62 2.73
N GLN A 76 4.00 -7.23 1.73
CA GLN A 76 4.69 -8.16 0.82
C GLN A 76 5.79 -7.49 0.00
N TRP A 77 5.51 -6.33 -0.61
CA TRP A 77 6.54 -5.63 -1.38
C TRP A 77 7.66 -5.04 -0.48
N ILE A 78 7.36 -4.73 0.80
CA ILE A 78 8.38 -4.26 1.75
C ILE A 78 9.40 -5.37 2.03
N GLU A 79 8.98 -6.62 2.13
CA GLU A 79 9.88 -7.76 2.35
C GLU A 79 10.81 -8.04 1.15
N GLU A 80 10.41 -7.61 -0.04
CA GLU A 80 11.20 -7.74 -1.27
C GLU A 80 12.15 -6.56 -1.55
N LEU A 81 12.07 -5.49 -0.74
CA LEU A 81 12.91 -4.31 -0.92
C LEU A 81 14.39 -4.62 -0.71
N LYS A 82 15.20 -4.09 -1.60
CA LYS A 82 16.65 -4.06 -1.43
C LYS A 82 17.04 -3.03 -0.37
N VAL A 83 18.19 -3.20 0.24
CA VAL A 83 18.71 -2.30 1.28
C VAL A 83 18.72 -0.83 0.81
N ASP A 84 19.14 -0.57 -0.41
CA ASP A 84 19.14 0.79 -1.00
C ASP A 84 17.73 1.38 -1.11
N GLU A 85 16.73 0.56 -1.42
CA GLU A 85 15.32 0.96 -1.51
C GLU A 85 14.73 1.26 -0.12
N VAL A 86 15.10 0.46 0.87
CA VAL A 86 14.74 0.69 2.28
C VAL A 86 15.31 2.02 2.76
N ILE A 87 16.59 2.30 2.50
CA ILE A 87 17.25 3.57 2.88
C ILE A 87 16.52 4.75 2.24
N ALA A 88 16.27 4.70 0.93
CA ALA A 88 15.61 5.78 0.21
C ALA A 88 14.17 6.01 0.73
N LEU A 89 13.44 4.95 1.01
CA LEU A 89 12.07 5.02 1.51
C LEU A 89 12.03 5.52 2.95
N LYS A 90 12.94 5.08 3.84
CA LYS A 90 13.11 5.64 5.19
C LYS A 90 13.42 7.13 5.15
N ALA A 91 14.34 7.54 4.28
CA ALA A 91 14.72 8.94 4.11
C ALA A 91 13.53 9.80 3.68
N LEU A 92 12.79 9.35 2.66
CA LEU A 92 11.60 10.05 2.17
C LEU A 92 10.51 10.14 3.24
N THR A 93 10.20 9.02 3.90
CA THR A 93 9.18 8.98 4.97
C THR A 93 9.50 9.96 6.09
N ARG A 94 10.74 10.01 6.56
CA ARG A 94 11.20 10.97 7.57
C ARG A 94 11.04 12.41 7.11
N LEU A 95 11.47 12.74 5.90
CA LEU A 95 11.34 14.11 5.35
C LEU A 95 9.90 14.57 5.28
N LEU A 96 9.00 13.74 4.76
CA LEU A 96 7.58 14.07 4.65
C LEU A 96 6.94 14.25 6.03
N LYS A 97 7.27 13.38 6.98
CA LYS A 97 6.76 13.44 8.34
C LYS A 97 7.21 14.71 9.07
N TYR A 98 8.50 15.07 8.98
CA TYR A 98 9.04 16.26 9.64
C TYR A 98 8.63 17.57 8.97
N SER A 99 8.54 17.59 7.64
CA SER A 99 8.18 18.81 6.91
C SER A 99 6.68 19.07 6.87
N GLY A 100 5.85 18.05 7.06
CA GLY A 100 4.40 18.10 6.84
C GLY A 100 4.02 18.36 5.37
N LYS A 101 4.99 18.29 4.44
CA LYS A 101 4.76 18.50 3.00
C LYS A 101 4.39 17.20 2.31
N PRO A 102 3.61 17.24 1.22
CA PRO A 102 3.24 16.05 0.46
C PRO A 102 4.40 15.45 -0.34
N THR A 103 5.42 16.27 -0.65
CA THR A 103 6.58 15.85 -1.46
C THR A 103 7.87 16.47 -0.93
N ALA A 104 9.00 15.81 -1.22
CA ALA A 104 10.35 16.28 -0.91
C ALA A 104 11.21 16.41 -2.18
N SER A 105 12.19 17.31 -2.17
CA SER A 105 13.11 17.49 -3.27
C SER A 105 14.12 16.33 -3.35
N LEU A 106 14.63 16.06 -4.56
CA LEU A 106 15.66 15.04 -4.75
C LEU A 106 16.93 15.34 -3.93
N GLU A 107 17.25 16.62 -3.73
CA GLU A 107 18.42 17.02 -2.96
C GLU A 107 18.26 16.73 -1.46
N ASP A 108 17.08 17.04 -0.90
CA ASP A 108 16.78 16.74 0.51
C ASP A 108 16.76 15.23 0.75
N ILE A 109 16.16 14.46 -0.18
CA ILE A 109 16.15 13.00 -0.12
C ILE A 109 17.58 12.46 -0.11
N ARG A 110 18.47 12.98 -0.96
CA ARG A 110 19.86 12.55 -1.01
C ARG A 110 20.57 12.79 0.33
N ARG A 111 20.43 13.99 0.90
CA ARG A 111 21.04 14.32 2.20
C ARG A 111 20.51 13.40 3.31
N MET A 112 19.22 13.15 3.32
CA MET A 112 18.60 12.27 4.31
C MET A 112 19.00 10.80 4.11
N CYS A 113 19.20 10.34 2.86
CA CYS A 113 19.72 9.00 2.58
C CYS A 113 21.13 8.80 3.15
N ASP A 114 22.00 9.82 3.07
CA ASP A 114 23.33 9.75 3.67
C ASP A 114 23.24 9.55 5.20
N VAL A 115 22.32 10.24 5.88
CA VAL A 115 22.06 10.11 7.32
C VAL A 115 21.52 8.71 7.66
N VAL A 116 20.50 8.25 6.93
CA VAL A 116 19.89 6.94 7.18
C VAL A 116 20.88 5.80 6.91
N ALA A 117 21.70 5.91 5.86
CA ALA A 117 22.71 4.91 5.53
C ALA A 117 23.77 4.81 6.66
N GLU A 118 24.19 5.95 7.22
CA GLU A 118 25.11 5.98 8.36
C GLU A 118 24.50 5.33 9.61
N GLU A 119 23.24 5.64 9.94
CA GLU A 119 22.50 5.01 11.05
C GLU A 119 22.36 3.50 10.90
N MET A 120 22.18 3.01 9.65
CA MET A 120 22.07 1.58 9.34
C MET A 120 23.43 0.89 9.20
N GLY A 121 24.56 1.61 9.33
CA GLY A 121 25.90 1.05 9.16
C GLY A 121 26.18 0.59 7.72
N VAL A 122 25.48 1.16 6.75
CA VAL A 122 25.61 0.81 5.32
C VAL A 122 26.41 1.88 4.58
N TYR A 123 27.24 1.47 3.61
CA TYR A 123 27.95 2.42 2.75
C TYR A 123 26.98 3.16 1.82
N LYS A 124 27.38 4.39 1.40
CA LYS A 124 26.60 5.28 0.54
C LYS A 124 25.87 4.57 -0.60
N LEU A 125 24.62 4.98 -0.83
CA LEU A 125 23.84 4.54 -2.01
C LEU A 125 24.62 4.83 -3.30
N SER A 126 24.79 3.82 -4.13
CA SER A 126 25.56 3.93 -5.37
C SER A 126 24.81 4.72 -6.46
N ASN A 127 23.48 4.62 -6.52
CA ASN A 127 22.67 5.29 -7.55
C ASN A 127 21.23 5.59 -7.08
N LEU A 128 21.08 6.68 -6.32
CA LEU A 128 19.77 7.10 -5.79
C LEU A 128 18.68 7.24 -6.88
N ARG A 129 19.03 7.71 -8.10
CA ARG A 129 18.05 7.87 -9.19
C ARG A 129 17.45 6.53 -9.61
N LYS A 130 18.25 5.48 -9.75
CA LYS A 130 17.76 4.13 -10.09
C LYS A 130 16.90 3.56 -8.98
N VAL A 131 17.30 3.77 -7.73
CA VAL A 131 16.55 3.33 -6.55
C VAL A 131 15.17 3.99 -6.51
N LEU A 132 15.10 5.31 -6.69
CA LEU A 132 13.83 6.03 -6.73
C LEU A 132 12.96 5.61 -7.92
N GLN A 133 13.57 5.38 -9.09
CA GLN A 133 12.84 4.87 -10.25
C GLN A 133 12.26 3.48 -10.00
N SER A 134 12.98 2.60 -9.31
CA SER A 134 12.46 1.29 -8.90
C SER A 134 11.25 1.43 -7.98
N LEU A 135 11.31 2.30 -6.97
CA LEU A 135 10.20 2.58 -6.07
C LEU A 135 8.99 3.22 -6.78
N GLU A 136 9.22 4.08 -7.80
CA GLU A 136 8.16 4.61 -8.66
C GLU A 136 7.49 3.50 -9.48
N MET A 137 8.27 2.55 -10.03
CA MET A 137 7.76 1.40 -10.79
C MET A 137 6.97 0.42 -9.90
N LEU A 138 7.37 0.25 -8.64
CA LEU A 138 6.63 -0.51 -7.64
C LEU A 138 5.33 0.19 -7.18
N GLY A 139 5.13 1.45 -7.59
CA GLY A 139 3.95 2.23 -7.23
C GLY A 139 3.94 2.75 -5.79
N VAL A 140 5.06 2.65 -5.08
CA VAL A 140 5.21 3.05 -3.67
C VAL A 140 5.37 4.55 -3.52
N ILE A 141 6.08 5.17 -4.44
CA ILE A 141 6.28 6.61 -4.50
C ILE A 141 5.73 7.19 -5.80
N TYR A 142 5.46 8.48 -5.79
CA TYR A 142 5.04 9.23 -6.97
C TYR A 142 5.88 10.49 -7.13
N ARG A 143 5.87 11.03 -8.35
CA ARG A 143 6.50 12.32 -8.67
C ARG A 143 5.42 13.33 -8.98
N ASP A 144 5.48 14.50 -8.36
CA ASP A 144 4.59 15.62 -8.68
C ASP A 144 5.05 16.40 -9.92
N GLY A 145 4.23 17.36 -10.35
CA GLY A 145 4.52 18.20 -11.53
C GLY A 145 5.75 19.12 -11.38
N SER A 146 6.26 19.31 -10.16
CA SER A 146 7.48 20.06 -9.87
C SER A 146 8.73 19.19 -9.79
N GLY A 147 8.57 17.88 -9.88
CA GLY A 147 9.63 16.88 -9.73
C GLY A 147 9.87 16.45 -8.27
N GLY A 148 9.07 16.92 -7.33
CA GLY A 148 9.07 16.46 -5.94
C GLY A 148 8.57 15.03 -5.82
N LEU A 149 9.09 14.28 -4.84
CA LEU A 149 8.74 12.89 -4.61
C LEU A 149 7.93 12.73 -3.33
N GLY A 150 6.84 12.00 -3.42
CA GLY A 150 5.94 11.67 -2.30
C GLY A 150 5.67 10.17 -2.20
N VAL A 151 5.12 9.74 -1.08
CA VAL A 151 4.68 8.36 -0.85
C VAL A 151 3.20 8.27 -1.25
N ARG A 152 2.83 7.19 -1.99
CA ARG A 152 1.42 6.94 -2.36
C ARG A 152 0.67 6.32 -1.20
N ASP A 153 -0.58 6.70 -1.05
CA ASP A 153 -1.71 6.06 -0.32
C ASP A 153 -1.36 5.23 0.93
N ILE A 154 -0.17 5.41 1.49
CA ILE A 154 0.34 4.72 2.68
C ILE A 154 0.42 5.74 3.82
N ASP A 155 -0.11 5.37 4.97
CA ASP A 155 0.10 6.14 6.19
C ASP A 155 1.58 6.12 6.61
N LEU A 156 2.18 7.33 6.70
CA LEU A 156 3.61 7.48 6.99
C LEU A 156 4.03 6.87 8.33
N ALA A 157 3.15 6.86 9.32
CA ALA A 157 3.45 6.26 10.63
C ALA A 157 3.47 4.73 10.55
N SER A 158 2.58 4.13 9.76
CA SER A 158 2.57 2.70 9.49
C SER A 158 3.78 2.29 8.67
N LEU A 159 4.11 3.04 7.62
CA LEU A 159 5.29 2.80 6.79
C LEU A 159 6.58 2.86 7.61
N GLU A 160 6.74 3.86 8.48
CA GLU A 160 7.90 3.98 9.36
C GLU A 160 8.06 2.74 10.26
N ARG A 161 6.98 2.28 10.90
CA ARG A 161 7.00 1.06 11.73
C ARG A 161 7.39 -0.20 10.96
N TYR A 162 6.98 -0.31 9.70
CA TYR A 162 7.38 -1.44 8.85
C TYR A 162 8.87 -1.36 8.50
N LEU A 163 9.35 -0.17 8.15
CA LEU A 163 10.75 0.04 7.78
C LEU A 163 11.71 -0.12 8.98
N GLU A 164 11.25 0.10 10.22
CA GLU A 164 12.06 -0.15 11.44
C GLU A 164 12.49 -1.61 11.61
N ARG A 165 11.78 -2.56 10.99
CA ARG A 165 12.14 -3.99 11.03
C ARG A 165 13.39 -4.35 10.23
N PHE A 166 13.86 -3.43 9.39
CA PHE A 166 15.06 -3.58 8.55
C PHE A 166 16.29 -2.89 9.19
N VAL A 167 16.43 -2.99 10.48
CA VAL A 167 17.61 -2.47 11.23
C VAL A 167 18.51 -3.64 11.62
#